data_3fec352313b10e46421286735f4f97d8
#
_entry.id   3fec352313b10e46421286735f4f97d8
#
_cell.length_a   1.000
_cell.length_b   1.000
_cell.length_c   1.000
_cell.angle_alpha   90.00
_cell.angle_beta   90.00
_cell.angle_gamma   90.00
#
_symmetry.space_group_name_H-M   'P 1'
#
loop_
_entity.id
_entity.type
_entity.pdbx_description
1 polymer ?
#
loop_
_entity_poly.entity_id
_entity_poly.type
_entity_poly.pdbx_seq_one_letter_code
_entity_poly.pdbx_strand_id
1 'polypeptide(L)'
;MSKTVIRAIVLLVGTYVMAQAIADIGATKLIEIGGVVMPGGTFIFALTFTLRDMIHKRLGREWARMAIFTAAALNVLLAVYMLMLSHLPSPDFFALGDSWNAIFAIVPAITIGSIVAELASELTDTEVYHLSLIHISEPTRPY
;
A
#
# COMPACT_ATOMS: atom_id res chain seq x y z
N MET A 1 -12.54 -19.07 16.26
CA MET A 1 -12.57 -18.62 14.86
C MET A 1 -12.47 -19.84 13.94
N SER A 2 -13.31 -19.95 12.91
CA SER A 2 -13.25 -21.11 11.99
C SER A 2 -11.99 -21.04 11.12
N LYS A 3 -11.48 -22.21 10.66
CA LYS A 3 -10.32 -22.28 9.76
C LYS A 3 -10.52 -21.47 8.47
N THR A 4 -11.76 -21.39 7.98
CA THR A 4 -12.14 -20.63 6.79
C THR A 4 -11.97 -19.13 7.01
N VAL A 5 -12.35 -18.61 8.19
CA VAL A 5 -12.19 -17.18 8.52
C VAL A 5 -10.71 -16.82 8.63
N ILE A 6 -9.90 -17.65 9.26
CA ILE A 6 -8.45 -17.43 9.36
C ILE A 6 -7.81 -17.36 7.96
N ARG A 7 -8.18 -18.29 7.07
CA ARG A 7 -7.70 -18.30 5.69
C ARG A 7 -8.07 -17.01 4.93
N ALA A 8 -9.31 -16.56 5.08
CA ALA A 8 -9.78 -15.32 4.45
C ALA A 8 -9.01 -14.10 4.95
N ILE A 9 -8.73 -14.01 6.26
CA ILE A 9 -7.93 -12.93 6.85
C ILE A 9 -6.52 -12.93 6.26
N VAL A 10 -5.84 -14.09 6.29
CA VAL A 10 -4.47 -14.20 5.79
C VAL A 10 -4.38 -13.82 4.31
N LEU A 11 -5.33 -14.27 3.49
CA LEU A 11 -5.35 -13.94 2.06
C LEU A 11 -5.61 -12.45 1.82
N LEU A 12 -6.63 -11.87 2.45
CA LEU A 12 -6.99 -10.47 2.23
C LEU A 12 -5.91 -9.52 2.72
N VAL A 13 -5.45 -9.68 3.97
CA VAL A 13 -4.43 -8.81 4.55
C VAL A 13 -3.08 -9.01 3.87
N GLY A 14 -2.70 -10.26 3.60
CA GLY A 14 -1.46 -10.57 2.90
C GLY A 14 -1.44 -10.01 1.46
N THR A 15 -2.56 -10.13 0.72
CA THR A 15 -2.66 -9.54 -0.62
C THR A 15 -2.61 -8.02 -0.58
N TYR A 16 -3.27 -7.37 0.39
CA TYR A 16 -3.22 -5.93 0.59
C TYR A 16 -1.79 -5.44 0.84
N VAL A 17 -1.09 -6.02 1.81
CA VAL A 17 0.29 -5.66 2.16
C VAL A 17 1.24 -5.87 0.96
N MET A 18 1.10 -6.99 0.24
CA MET A 18 1.92 -7.25 -0.94
C MET A 18 1.61 -6.28 -2.08
N ALA A 19 0.35 -5.93 -2.30
CA ALA A 19 -0.04 -4.96 -3.31
C ALA A 19 0.56 -3.57 -3.03
N GLN A 20 0.63 -3.15 -1.77
CA GLN A 20 1.30 -1.91 -1.36
C GLN A 20 2.80 -1.95 -1.69
N ALA A 21 3.50 -3.01 -1.33
CA ALA A 21 4.93 -3.16 -1.63
C ALA A 21 5.20 -3.16 -3.16
N ILE A 22 4.34 -3.83 -3.95
CA ILE A 22 4.45 -3.83 -5.41
C ILE A 22 4.19 -2.42 -5.98
N ALA A 23 3.23 -1.68 -5.43
CA ALA A 23 2.93 -0.31 -5.85
C ALA A 23 4.13 0.62 -5.61
N ASP A 24 4.76 0.54 -4.44
CA ASP A 24 5.94 1.35 -4.09
C ASP A 24 7.15 1.04 -5.00
N ILE A 25 7.44 -0.24 -5.24
CA ILE A 25 8.49 -0.63 -6.19
C ILE A 25 8.14 -0.17 -7.61
N GLY A 26 6.89 -0.36 -8.03
CA GLY A 26 6.40 0.07 -9.35
C GLY A 26 6.46 1.59 -9.54
N ALA A 27 6.31 2.37 -8.47
CA ALA A 27 6.37 3.82 -8.51
C ALA A 27 7.77 4.38 -8.85
N THR A 28 8.82 3.57 -8.70
CA THR A 28 10.19 3.96 -9.11
C THR A 28 10.33 4.13 -10.62
N LYS A 29 9.40 3.58 -11.42
CA LYS A 29 9.37 3.72 -12.87
C LYS A 29 8.20 4.61 -13.28
N LEU A 30 8.49 5.69 -14.02
CA LEU A 30 7.45 6.44 -14.74
C LEU A 30 7.09 5.72 -16.03
N ILE A 31 5.81 5.66 -16.31
CA ILE A 31 5.25 5.10 -17.55
C ILE A 31 4.41 6.15 -18.25
N GLU A 32 4.28 6.04 -19.57
CA GLU A 32 3.43 6.90 -20.39
C GLU A 32 2.42 6.04 -21.13
N ILE A 33 1.14 6.37 -20.98
CA ILE A 33 0.03 5.69 -21.67
C ILE A 33 -0.88 6.77 -22.25
N GLY A 34 -1.00 6.78 -23.58
CA GLY A 34 -1.88 7.74 -24.26
C GLY A 34 -1.54 9.20 -24.01
N GLY A 35 -0.25 9.54 -23.82
CA GLY A 35 0.22 10.90 -23.53
C GLY A 35 0.10 11.31 -22.05
N VAL A 36 -0.35 10.43 -21.18
CA VAL A 36 -0.40 10.67 -19.72
C VAL A 36 0.76 9.97 -19.04
N VAL A 37 1.58 10.76 -18.34
CA VAL A 37 2.71 10.23 -17.56
C VAL A 37 2.25 9.96 -16.13
N MET A 38 2.55 8.76 -15.62
CA MET A 38 2.19 8.34 -14.26
C MET A 38 3.21 7.36 -13.68
N PRO A 39 3.28 7.22 -12.33
CA PRO A 39 4.05 6.14 -11.70
C PRO A 39 3.53 4.77 -12.10
N GLY A 40 4.43 3.81 -12.36
CA GLY A 40 4.06 2.46 -12.77
C GLY A 40 3.28 1.67 -11.72
N GLY A 41 3.36 2.07 -10.45
CA GLY A 41 2.59 1.48 -9.35
C GLY A 41 1.11 1.88 -9.29
N THR A 42 0.67 2.87 -10.09
CA THR A 42 -0.67 3.49 -9.99
C THR A 42 -1.82 2.47 -10.09
N PHE A 43 -1.71 1.49 -10.98
CA PHE A 43 -2.78 0.49 -11.16
C PHE A 43 -2.90 -0.46 -9.97
N ILE A 44 -1.77 -0.89 -9.42
CA ILE A 44 -1.75 -1.76 -8.23
C ILE A 44 -2.19 -0.97 -7.00
N PHE A 45 -1.79 0.31 -6.90
CA PHE A 45 -2.23 1.18 -5.82
C PHE A 45 -3.77 1.35 -5.83
N ALA A 46 -4.40 1.50 -6.99
CA ALA A 46 -5.87 1.53 -7.08
C ALA A 46 -6.53 0.24 -6.54
N LEU A 47 -5.89 -0.93 -6.71
CA LEU A 47 -6.37 -2.19 -6.16
C LEU A 47 -6.34 -2.21 -4.63
N THR A 48 -5.39 -1.52 -4.00
CA THR A 48 -5.27 -1.51 -2.53
C THR A 48 -6.49 -0.91 -1.85
N PHE A 49 -7.12 0.12 -2.43
CA PHE A 49 -8.38 0.69 -1.91
C PHE A 49 -9.49 -0.36 -1.88
N THR A 50 -9.64 -1.14 -2.97
CA THR A 50 -10.65 -2.20 -3.01
C THR A 50 -10.37 -3.29 -1.96
N LEU A 51 -9.12 -3.70 -1.81
CA LEU A 51 -8.72 -4.71 -0.81
C LEU A 51 -8.97 -4.22 0.61
N ARG A 52 -8.64 -2.96 0.91
CA ARG A 52 -8.91 -2.32 2.20
C ARG A 52 -10.41 -2.30 2.50
N ASP A 53 -11.24 -1.89 1.55
CA ASP A 53 -12.69 -1.86 1.73
C ASP A 53 -13.26 -3.26 1.96
N MET A 54 -12.71 -4.28 1.30
CA MET A 54 -13.06 -5.68 1.57
C MET A 54 -12.65 -6.12 2.98
N ILE A 55 -11.48 -5.71 3.46
CA ILE A 55 -11.02 -5.96 4.84
C ILE A 55 -12.00 -5.29 5.81
N HIS A 56 -12.29 -4.00 5.61
CA HIS A 56 -13.19 -3.23 6.45
C HIS A 56 -14.59 -3.88 6.50
N LYS A 57 -15.16 -4.21 5.35
CA LYS A 57 -16.51 -4.79 5.25
C LYS A 57 -16.62 -6.18 5.89
N ARG A 58 -15.58 -7.02 5.78
CA ARG A 58 -15.60 -8.41 6.24
C ARG A 58 -15.07 -8.62 7.65
N LEU A 59 -14.09 -7.82 8.05
CA LEU A 59 -13.37 -8.01 9.32
C LEU A 59 -13.59 -6.83 10.29
N GLY A 60 -14.08 -5.69 9.80
CA GLY A 60 -14.33 -4.49 10.60
C GLY A 60 -13.18 -3.48 10.58
N ARG A 61 -13.48 -2.29 11.14
CA ARG A 61 -12.61 -1.11 11.14
C ARG A 61 -11.24 -1.35 11.78
N GLU A 62 -11.20 -2.06 12.91
CA GLU A 62 -9.96 -2.32 13.63
C GLU A 62 -8.97 -3.14 12.79
N TRP A 63 -9.46 -4.13 12.04
CA TRP A 63 -8.64 -4.92 11.13
C TRP A 63 -8.16 -4.11 9.93
N ALA A 64 -8.99 -3.22 9.39
CA ALA A 64 -8.59 -2.31 8.31
C ALA A 64 -7.45 -1.39 8.76
N ARG A 65 -7.59 -0.75 9.92
CA ARG A 65 -6.54 0.09 10.51
C ARG A 65 -5.25 -0.69 10.77
N MET A 66 -5.36 -1.88 11.35
CA MET A 66 -4.19 -2.74 11.59
C MET A 66 -3.49 -3.11 10.28
N ALA A 67 -4.23 -3.41 9.23
CA ALA A 67 -3.66 -3.70 7.91
C ALA A 67 -2.90 -2.49 7.33
N ILE A 68 -3.48 -1.27 7.43
CA ILE A 68 -2.84 -0.02 6.99
C ILE A 68 -1.50 0.20 7.72
N PHE A 69 -1.50 0.15 9.05
CA PHE A 69 -0.27 0.37 9.83
C PHE A 69 0.76 -0.74 9.59
N THR A 70 0.32 -1.99 9.40
CA THR A 70 1.23 -3.10 9.07
C THR A 70 1.86 -2.90 7.70
N ALA A 71 1.08 -2.51 6.69
CA ALA A 71 1.61 -2.21 5.36
C ALA A 71 2.61 -1.05 5.41
N ALA A 72 2.27 0.06 6.08
CA ALA A 72 3.17 1.20 6.24
C ALA A 72 4.49 0.81 6.94
N ALA A 73 4.44 0.02 8.01
CA ALA A 73 5.64 -0.45 8.70
C ALA A 73 6.53 -1.34 7.82
N LEU A 74 5.91 -2.22 7.02
CA LEU A 74 6.65 -3.07 6.09
C LEU A 74 7.22 -2.30 4.90
N ASN A 75 6.54 -1.24 4.43
CA ASN A 75 7.08 -0.35 3.40
C ASN A 75 8.27 0.47 3.92
N VAL A 76 8.24 0.92 5.19
CA VAL A 76 9.42 1.52 5.82
C VAL A 76 10.58 0.52 5.86
N LEU A 77 10.32 -0.72 6.27
CA LEU A 77 11.34 -1.76 6.30
C LEU A 77 11.92 -2.01 4.90
N LEU A 78 11.07 -2.09 3.88
CA LEU A 78 11.48 -2.22 2.48
C LEU A 78 12.38 -1.04 2.06
N ALA A 79 11.97 0.19 2.34
CA ALA A 79 12.73 1.39 1.99
C ALA A 79 14.11 1.43 2.67
N VAL A 80 14.17 1.12 3.97
CA VAL A 80 15.43 1.04 4.72
C VAL A 80 16.34 -0.04 4.15
N TYR A 81 15.79 -1.21 3.83
CA TYR A 81 16.55 -2.31 3.24
C TYR A 81 17.10 -1.94 1.85
N MET A 82 16.30 -1.33 0.99
CA MET A 82 16.74 -0.87 -0.33
C MET A 82 17.81 0.23 -0.24
N LEU A 83 17.65 1.17 0.71
CA LEU A 83 18.67 2.18 1.00
C LEU A 83 19.99 1.53 1.46
N MET A 84 19.93 0.58 2.36
CA MET A 84 21.10 -0.15 2.82
C MET A 84 21.83 -0.82 1.65
N LEU A 85 21.08 -1.52 0.79
CA LEU A 85 21.64 -2.20 -0.38
C LEU A 85 22.28 -1.20 -1.37
N SER A 86 21.69 -0.02 -1.58
CA SER A 86 22.22 0.98 -2.49
C SER A 86 23.55 1.59 -2.05
N HIS A 87 23.94 1.44 -0.77
CA HIS A 87 25.22 1.90 -0.24
C HIS A 87 26.30 0.78 -0.20
N LEU A 88 25.93 -0.47 -0.49
CA LEU A 88 26.89 -1.55 -0.56
C LEU A 88 27.61 -1.55 -1.93
N PRO A 89 28.92 -1.80 -1.95
CA PRO A 89 29.67 -1.84 -3.20
C PRO A 89 29.24 -3.01 -4.08
N SER A 90 29.05 -2.75 -5.35
CA SER A 90 28.79 -3.76 -6.36
C SER A 90 30.11 -4.36 -6.87
N PRO A 91 30.19 -5.67 -7.17
CA PRO A 91 31.37 -6.25 -7.78
C PRO A 91 31.55 -5.74 -9.22
N ASP A 92 32.81 -5.65 -9.68
CA ASP A 92 33.17 -5.05 -10.98
C ASP A 92 32.48 -5.71 -12.19
N PHE A 93 32.15 -7.00 -12.07
CA PHE A 93 31.44 -7.72 -13.14
C PHE A 93 29.94 -7.44 -13.20
N PHE A 94 29.37 -6.72 -12.22
CA PHE A 94 27.93 -6.37 -12.18
C PHE A 94 27.70 -5.02 -12.85
N ALA A 95 27.60 -5.04 -14.18
CA ALA A 95 27.47 -3.83 -15.02
C ALA A 95 26.25 -2.93 -14.70
N LEU A 96 25.24 -3.45 -13.98
CA LEU A 96 24.04 -2.70 -13.61
C LEU A 96 24.10 -2.07 -12.22
N GLY A 97 25.22 -2.22 -11.50
CA GLY A 97 25.37 -1.74 -10.11
C GLY A 97 25.02 -0.28 -9.93
N ASP A 98 25.60 0.60 -10.74
CA ASP A 98 25.37 2.07 -10.66
C ASP A 98 23.91 2.43 -10.98
N SER A 99 23.33 1.81 -11.99
CA SER A 99 21.93 2.02 -12.36
C SER A 99 20.98 1.56 -11.25
N TRP A 100 21.28 0.42 -10.64
CA TRP A 100 20.54 -0.12 -9.51
C TRP A 100 20.61 0.83 -8.30
N ASN A 101 21.81 1.27 -7.95
CA ASN A 101 22.02 2.21 -6.85
C ASN A 101 21.31 3.54 -7.09
N ALA A 102 21.37 4.08 -8.31
CA ALA A 102 20.70 5.34 -8.66
C ALA A 102 19.16 5.22 -8.53
N ILE A 103 18.56 4.11 -8.96
CA ILE A 103 17.11 3.88 -8.84
C ILE A 103 16.71 3.72 -7.37
N PHE A 104 17.41 2.90 -6.61
CA PHE A 104 16.98 2.57 -5.26
C PHE A 104 17.41 3.57 -4.19
N ALA A 105 18.38 4.46 -4.47
CA ALA A 105 18.69 5.58 -3.58
C ALA A 105 17.55 6.60 -3.43
N ILE A 106 16.66 6.72 -4.42
CA ILE A 106 15.51 7.63 -4.36
C ILE A 106 14.28 7.00 -3.67
N VAL A 107 14.25 5.68 -3.50
CA VAL A 107 13.11 4.96 -2.90
C VAL A 107 12.73 5.49 -1.52
N PRO A 108 13.66 5.76 -0.57
CA PRO A 108 13.28 6.26 0.74
C PRO A 108 12.52 7.58 0.69
N ALA A 109 12.91 8.51 -0.18
CA ALA A 109 12.22 9.80 -0.32
C ALA A 109 10.81 9.61 -0.88
N ILE A 110 10.65 8.75 -1.89
CA ILE A 110 9.34 8.40 -2.46
C ILE A 110 8.48 7.71 -1.40
N THR A 111 9.04 6.72 -0.69
CA THR A 111 8.31 5.94 0.32
C THR A 111 7.85 6.81 1.49
N ILE A 112 8.66 7.74 2.00
CA ILE A 112 8.24 8.66 3.07
C ILE A 112 7.06 9.52 2.59
N GLY A 113 7.16 10.11 1.40
CA GLY A 113 6.10 10.92 0.83
C GLY A 113 4.81 10.11 0.60
N SER A 114 4.93 8.90 0.04
CA SER A 114 3.79 8.03 -0.22
C SER A 114 3.15 7.50 1.07
N ILE A 115 3.92 7.12 2.09
CA ILE A 115 3.37 6.67 3.38
C ILE A 115 2.56 7.78 4.04
N VAL A 116 3.06 9.01 4.06
CA VAL A 116 2.31 10.14 4.66
C VAL A 116 1.00 10.37 3.92
N ALA A 117 1.04 10.42 2.59
CA ALA A 117 -0.16 10.60 1.77
C ALA A 117 -1.12 9.41 1.89
N GLU A 118 -0.61 8.20 1.90
CA GLU A 118 -1.36 6.96 2.03
C GLU A 118 -2.05 6.87 3.40
N LEU A 119 -1.33 7.06 4.50
CA LEU A 119 -1.91 7.01 5.83
C LEU A 119 -3.01 8.06 5.99
N ALA A 120 -2.79 9.30 5.51
CA ALA A 120 -3.79 10.35 5.56
C ALA A 120 -5.04 9.99 4.74
N SER A 121 -4.85 9.52 3.50
CA SER A 121 -5.95 9.13 2.60
C SER A 121 -6.71 7.91 3.13
N GLU A 122 -5.99 6.85 3.44
CA GLU A 122 -6.59 5.57 3.87
C GLU A 122 -7.31 5.67 5.21
N LEU A 123 -6.75 6.42 6.16
CA LEU A 123 -7.41 6.65 7.43
C LEU A 123 -8.67 7.52 7.25
N THR A 124 -8.60 8.57 6.42
CA THR A 124 -9.75 9.42 6.09
C THR A 124 -10.85 8.61 5.42
N ASP A 125 -10.51 7.81 4.42
CA ASP A 125 -11.48 6.96 3.71
C ASP A 125 -12.09 5.91 4.64
N THR A 126 -11.32 5.34 5.55
CA THR A 126 -11.82 4.38 6.54
C THR A 126 -12.86 5.04 7.47
N GLU A 127 -12.62 6.29 7.90
CA GLU A 127 -13.57 7.04 8.71
C GLU A 127 -14.83 7.43 7.92
N VAL A 128 -14.68 7.95 6.70
CA VAL A 128 -15.78 8.34 5.82
C VAL A 128 -16.64 7.12 5.48
N TYR A 129 -16.01 6.00 5.15
CA TYR A 129 -16.72 4.75 4.87
C TYR A 129 -17.52 4.26 6.09
N HIS A 130 -16.92 4.35 7.28
CA HIS A 130 -17.60 3.98 8.53
C HIS A 130 -18.83 4.86 8.79
N LEU A 131 -18.71 6.18 8.63
CA LEU A 131 -19.82 7.13 8.75
C LEU A 131 -20.93 6.85 7.71
N SER A 132 -20.55 6.52 6.47
CA SER A 132 -21.51 6.17 5.42
C SER A 132 -22.31 4.91 5.78
N LEU A 133 -21.67 3.90 6.35
CA LEU A 133 -22.34 2.68 6.80
C LEU A 133 -23.35 2.96 7.93
N ILE A 134 -23.04 3.87 8.87
CA ILE A 134 -23.94 4.26 9.95
C ILE A 134 -25.18 4.93 9.36
N HIS A 135 -25.02 5.88 8.44
CA HIS A 135 -26.15 6.59 7.81
C HIS A 135 -27.05 5.68 6.96
N ILE A 136 -26.48 4.70 6.28
CA ILE A 136 -27.24 3.73 5.48
C ILE A 136 -28.02 2.75 6.37
N SER A 137 -27.50 2.46 7.56
CA SER A 137 -28.09 1.48 8.49
C SER A 137 -29.10 2.09 9.46
N GLU A 138 -29.16 3.43 9.60
CA GLU A 138 -30.24 4.09 10.36
C GLU A 138 -31.50 4.13 9.50
N PRO A 139 -32.57 3.35 9.85
CA PRO A 139 -33.86 3.57 9.21
C PRO A 139 -34.33 4.97 9.58
N THR A 140 -34.57 5.81 8.57
CA THR A 140 -35.29 7.06 8.75
C THR A 140 -36.60 6.74 9.48
N ARG A 141 -36.68 7.06 10.78
CA ARG A 141 -37.96 7.00 11.51
C ARG A 141 -38.87 8.00 10.82
N PRO A 142 -39.99 7.57 10.25
CA PRO A 142 -41.04 8.53 9.85
C PRO A 142 -41.57 9.20 11.13
N TYR A 143 -41.65 10.50 11.13
CA TYR A 143 -42.30 11.29 12.14
C TYR A 143 -43.78 10.95 12.23
#